data_be511848012e04574f2045841814d9e7
#
_entry.id   be511848012e04574f2045841814d9e7
#
_cell.length_a   1.000
_cell.length_b   1.000
_cell.length_c   1.000
_cell.angle_alpha   90.00
_cell.angle_beta   90.00
_cell.angle_gamma   90.00
#
_symmetry.space_group_name_H-M   'P 1'
#
loop_
_entity.id
_entity.type
_entity.pdbx_description
1 polymer ?
#
loop_
_entity_poly.entity_id
_entity_poly.type
_entity_poly.pdbx_seq_one_letter_code
_entity_poly.pdbx_strand_id
1 'polypeptide(L)'
;MKIEKPGNYTVSDGEDVEVFGTGEGVVIIMTGGVVSTWDSSAPVITMTGGVVSTWDSSAPVITMTGGLVRTWESSAPVITITGGYVRTRDSSAPVITMTGGEVWTLDSSAPVINMTGGYVWTWDSSAPVITKI
;
A
#
# COMPACT_ATOMS: atom_id res chain seq x y z
N MET A 1 -13.41 8.73 11.10
CA MET A 1 -13.68 7.47 11.82
C MET A 1 -12.37 6.83 12.19
N LYS A 2 -12.29 6.29 13.40
CA LYS A 2 -11.09 5.56 13.84
C LYS A 2 -11.42 4.09 13.97
N ILE A 3 -10.54 3.24 13.44
CA ILE A 3 -10.64 1.79 13.55
C ILE A 3 -9.60 1.32 14.57
N GLU A 4 -10.06 0.73 15.65
CA GLU A 4 -9.21 0.21 16.73
C GLU A 4 -9.47 -1.28 17.00
N LYS A 5 -10.39 -1.89 16.25
CA LYS A 5 -10.79 -3.29 16.45
C LYS A 5 -10.79 -4.03 15.14
N PRO A 6 -10.49 -5.34 15.15
CA PRO A 6 -10.67 -6.18 13.97
C PRO A 6 -12.09 -6.13 13.44
N GLY A 7 -12.26 -6.32 12.14
CA GLY A 7 -13.57 -6.35 11.50
C GLY A 7 -13.46 -5.97 10.05
N ASN A 8 -14.60 -5.97 9.37
CA ASN A 8 -14.74 -5.60 7.98
C ASN A 8 -15.33 -4.20 7.90
N TYR A 9 -14.67 -3.34 7.13
CA TYR A 9 -15.05 -1.93 6.99
C TYR A 9 -15.15 -1.56 5.52
N THR A 10 -16.09 -0.68 5.20
CA THR A 10 -16.26 -0.16 3.84
C THR A 10 -16.02 1.34 3.87
N VAL A 11 -15.23 1.84 2.91
CA VAL A 11 -14.91 3.26 2.81
C VAL A 11 -15.29 3.75 1.41
N SER A 12 -16.06 4.82 1.35
CA SER A 12 -16.52 5.41 0.09
C SER A 12 -16.15 6.90 0.01
N ASP A 13 -16.45 7.52 -1.13
CA ASP A 13 -16.12 8.92 -1.37
C ASP A 13 -16.55 9.84 -0.21
N GLY A 14 -15.62 10.72 0.18
CA GLY A 14 -15.86 11.69 1.24
C GLY A 14 -15.61 11.16 2.64
N GLU A 15 -15.35 9.87 2.79
CA GLU A 15 -15.03 9.30 4.10
C GLU A 15 -13.53 9.33 4.37
N ASP A 16 -13.18 9.58 5.62
CA ASP A 16 -11.79 9.62 6.09
C ASP A 16 -11.68 8.66 7.28
N VAL A 17 -10.85 7.64 7.13
CA VAL A 17 -10.74 6.55 8.10
C VAL A 17 -9.29 6.42 8.55
N GLU A 18 -9.09 6.32 9.85
CA GLU A 18 -7.77 6.10 10.46
C GLU A 18 -7.73 4.78 11.19
N VAL A 19 -6.67 4.00 10.97
CA VAL A 19 -6.43 2.73 11.64
C VAL A 19 -5.24 2.90 12.59
N PHE A 20 -5.45 2.62 13.86
CA PHE A 20 -4.41 2.73 14.88
C PHE A 20 -4.18 1.39 15.58
N GLY A 21 -2.94 1.15 15.99
CA GLY A 21 -2.58 -0.03 16.73
C GLY A 21 -2.53 -1.28 15.86
N THR A 22 -2.99 -2.42 16.36
CA THR A 22 -2.93 -3.63 15.55
C THR A 22 -3.92 -3.59 14.39
N GLY A 23 -3.40 -3.80 13.18
CA GLY A 23 -4.21 -3.95 11.98
C GLY A 23 -4.61 -5.39 11.69
N GLU A 24 -4.17 -6.34 12.50
CA GLU A 24 -4.52 -7.75 12.34
C GLU A 24 -6.03 -7.94 12.42
N GLY A 25 -6.59 -8.60 11.41
CA GLY A 25 -8.03 -8.81 11.32
C GLY A 25 -8.81 -7.59 10.84
N VAL A 26 -8.15 -6.46 10.56
CA VAL A 26 -8.80 -5.30 9.95
C VAL A 26 -8.81 -5.50 8.43
N VAL A 27 -9.99 -5.54 7.85
CA VAL A 27 -10.18 -5.68 6.40
C VAL A 27 -11.00 -4.49 5.92
N ILE A 28 -10.44 -3.77 4.95
CA ILE A 28 -11.07 -2.57 4.41
C ILE A 28 -11.29 -2.74 2.92
N ILE A 29 -12.52 -2.48 2.50
CA ILE A 29 -12.88 -2.41 1.07
C ILE A 29 -13.22 -0.96 0.80
N MET A 30 -12.49 -0.33 -0.13
CA MET A 30 -12.72 1.07 -0.43
C MET A 30 -12.96 1.31 -1.91
N THR A 31 -13.95 2.12 -2.20
CA THR A 31 -14.28 2.57 -3.55
C THR A 31 -13.86 4.02 -3.77
N GLY A 32 -13.56 4.71 -2.70
CA GLY A 32 -13.11 6.10 -2.67
C GLY A 32 -12.73 6.47 -1.25
N GLY A 33 -12.57 7.74 -0.98
CA GLY A 33 -12.23 8.23 0.35
C GLY A 33 -10.74 8.10 0.67
N VAL A 34 -10.42 8.19 1.95
CA VAL A 34 -9.05 8.18 2.46
C VAL A 34 -8.93 7.21 3.62
N VAL A 35 -7.92 6.36 3.58
CA VAL A 35 -7.56 5.48 4.70
C VAL A 35 -6.11 5.77 5.08
N SER A 36 -5.88 6.03 6.36
CA SER A 36 -4.54 6.22 6.90
C SER A 36 -4.28 5.18 7.99
N THR A 37 -3.16 4.48 7.92
CA THR A 37 -2.77 3.53 8.96
C THR A 37 -1.56 4.07 9.70
N TRP A 38 -1.61 4.03 11.03
CA TRP A 38 -0.58 4.55 11.91
C TRP A 38 -0.14 3.45 12.88
N ASP A 39 1.13 3.10 12.85
CA ASP A 39 1.69 2.07 13.74
C ASP A 39 0.87 0.77 13.74
N SER A 40 0.28 0.43 12.59
CA SER A 40 -0.61 -0.72 12.46
C SER A 40 0.12 -1.91 11.87
N SER A 41 -0.21 -3.11 12.35
CA SER A 41 0.37 -4.35 11.81
C SER A 41 -0.64 -5.08 10.92
N ALA A 42 -0.20 -5.45 9.71
CA ALA A 42 -0.91 -6.30 8.75
C ALA A 42 -2.36 -5.90 8.41
N PRO A 43 -2.69 -4.60 8.22
CA PRO A 43 -4.02 -4.27 7.70
C PRO A 43 -4.18 -4.78 6.27
N VAL A 44 -5.38 -5.23 5.92
CA VAL A 44 -5.70 -5.72 4.56
C VAL A 44 -6.65 -4.74 3.90
N ILE A 45 -6.24 -4.19 2.77
CA ILE A 45 -7.02 -3.17 2.05
C ILE A 45 -7.19 -3.57 0.60
N THR A 46 -8.44 -3.59 0.15
CA THR A 46 -8.78 -3.77 -1.26
C THR A 46 -9.40 -2.48 -1.76
N MET A 47 -8.83 -1.89 -2.82
CA MET A 47 -9.30 -0.60 -3.28
C MET A 47 -9.50 -0.55 -4.79
N THR A 48 -10.58 0.10 -5.21
CA THR A 48 -10.84 0.43 -6.60
C THR A 48 -10.63 1.92 -6.87
N GLY A 49 -10.54 2.71 -5.83
CA GLY A 49 -10.27 4.15 -5.91
C GLY A 49 -9.95 4.68 -4.53
N GLY A 50 -9.65 5.96 -4.44
CA GLY A 50 -9.34 6.62 -3.20
C GLY A 50 -7.84 6.67 -2.89
N VAL A 51 -7.51 7.00 -1.66
CA VAL A 51 -6.12 7.18 -1.21
C VAL A 51 -5.86 6.36 0.05
N VAL A 52 -4.78 5.62 0.05
CA VAL A 52 -4.30 4.90 1.24
C VAL A 52 -2.90 5.43 1.57
N SER A 53 -2.71 5.78 2.83
CA SER A 53 -1.40 6.16 3.35
C SER A 53 -1.06 5.28 4.55
N THR A 54 0.09 4.62 4.52
CA THR A 54 0.55 3.82 5.66
C THR A 54 1.79 4.49 6.26
N TRP A 55 1.76 4.66 7.58
CA TRP A 55 2.83 5.32 8.34
C TRP A 55 3.30 4.36 9.44
N ASP A 56 4.60 4.07 9.47
CA ASP A 56 5.20 3.18 10.47
C ASP A 56 4.44 1.86 10.63
N SER A 57 3.82 1.39 9.55
CA SER A 57 3.01 0.18 9.59
C SER A 57 3.81 -1.03 9.13
N SER A 58 3.59 -2.18 9.75
CA SER A 58 4.27 -3.42 9.38
C SER A 58 3.39 -4.30 8.53
N ALA A 59 3.94 -4.83 7.43
CA ALA A 59 3.32 -5.79 6.53
C ALA A 59 1.88 -5.43 6.09
N PRO A 60 1.58 -4.16 5.71
CA PRO A 60 0.25 -3.89 5.14
C PRO A 60 0.08 -4.66 3.83
N VAL A 61 -1.12 -5.20 3.60
CA VAL A 61 -1.45 -5.94 2.38
C VAL A 61 -2.49 -5.13 1.60
N ILE A 62 -2.13 -4.70 0.41
CA ILE A 62 -2.98 -3.83 -0.39
C ILE A 62 -3.16 -4.40 -1.79
N THR A 63 -4.42 -4.55 -2.20
CA THR A 63 -4.78 -4.94 -3.56
C THR A 63 -5.53 -3.78 -4.19
N MET A 64 -5.04 -3.28 -5.34
CA MET A 64 -5.64 -2.12 -5.94
C MET A 64 -5.83 -2.27 -7.45
N THR A 65 -6.94 -1.77 -7.94
CA THR A 65 -7.23 -1.63 -9.36
C THR A 65 -7.23 -0.17 -9.80
N GLY A 66 -7.22 0.75 -8.85
CA GLY A 66 -7.13 2.19 -9.09
C GLY A 66 -6.86 2.92 -7.80
N GLY A 67 -6.62 4.21 -7.89
CA GLY A 67 -6.35 5.05 -6.73
C GLY A 67 -4.87 5.26 -6.47
N LEU A 68 -4.56 5.71 -5.27
CA LEU A 68 -3.22 6.07 -4.85
C LEU A 68 -2.86 5.41 -3.52
N VAL A 69 -1.70 4.78 -3.47
CA VAL A 69 -1.15 4.21 -2.23
C VAL A 69 0.20 4.87 -1.95
N ARG A 70 0.39 5.30 -0.71
CA ARG A 70 1.66 5.80 -0.21
C ARG A 70 2.05 5.01 1.02
N THR A 71 3.27 4.50 1.03
CA THR A 71 3.82 3.87 2.23
C THR A 71 5.02 4.71 2.71
N TRP A 72 5.01 5.05 4.00
CA TRP A 72 6.04 5.86 4.64
C TRP A 72 6.60 5.08 5.82
N GLU A 73 7.90 4.84 5.82
CA GLU A 73 8.58 4.15 6.92
C GLU A 73 7.90 2.83 7.29
N SER A 74 7.28 2.19 6.30
CA SER A 74 6.56 0.92 6.52
C SER A 74 7.47 -0.26 6.23
N SER A 75 7.34 -1.34 7.02
CA SER A 75 8.15 -2.54 6.82
C SER A 75 7.36 -3.59 6.05
N ALA A 76 8.01 -4.17 5.03
CA ALA A 76 7.51 -5.28 4.22
C ALA A 76 6.05 -5.09 3.71
N PRO A 77 5.68 -3.92 3.15
CA PRO A 77 4.35 -3.81 2.55
C PRO A 77 4.23 -4.76 1.36
N VAL A 78 3.06 -5.38 1.21
CA VAL A 78 2.75 -6.27 0.09
C VAL A 78 1.65 -5.63 -0.74
N ILE A 79 1.95 -5.30 -1.99
CA ILE A 79 1.03 -4.54 -2.82
C ILE A 79 0.83 -5.25 -4.16
N THR A 80 -0.42 -5.51 -4.52
CA THR A 80 -0.79 -6.05 -5.83
C THR A 80 -1.55 -4.95 -6.57
N ILE A 81 -1.07 -4.59 -7.76
CA ILE A 81 -1.59 -3.44 -8.50
C ILE A 81 -1.89 -3.84 -9.95
N THR A 82 -3.10 -3.59 -10.40
CA THR A 82 -3.49 -3.72 -11.82
C THR A 82 -3.69 -2.36 -12.46
N GLY A 83 -3.84 -1.31 -11.66
CA GLY A 83 -3.93 0.07 -12.11
C GLY A 83 -3.76 1.00 -10.92
N GLY A 84 -3.54 2.28 -11.19
CA GLY A 84 -3.34 3.27 -10.16
C GLY A 84 -1.87 3.59 -9.92
N TYR A 85 -1.60 4.13 -8.75
CA TYR A 85 -0.30 4.71 -8.44
C TYR A 85 0.15 4.29 -7.03
N VAL A 86 1.38 3.80 -6.94
CA VAL A 86 1.98 3.40 -5.65
C VAL A 86 3.28 4.17 -5.46
N ARG A 87 3.46 4.72 -4.28
CA ARG A 87 4.70 5.36 -3.87
C ARG A 87 5.15 4.81 -2.53
N THR A 88 6.33 4.19 -2.50
CA THR A 88 6.94 3.74 -1.25
C THR A 88 8.09 4.68 -0.92
N ARG A 89 8.15 5.14 0.33
CA ARG A 89 9.21 6.03 0.80
C ARG A 89 9.74 5.55 2.14
N ASP A 90 11.05 5.48 2.26
CA ASP A 90 11.73 5.02 3.48
C ASP A 90 11.17 3.68 3.98
N SER A 91 10.66 2.86 3.05
CA SER A 91 10.05 1.58 3.40
C SER A 91 11.05 0.44 3.22
N SER A 92 11.01 -0.54 4.12
CA SER A 92 11.92 -1.68 4.04
C SER A 92 11.26 -2.87 3.37
N ALA A 93 11.98 -3.48 2.40
CA ALA A 93 11.58 -4.69 1.69
C ALA A 93 10.13 -4.70 1.17
N PRO A 94 9.66 -3.63 0.48
CA PRO A 94 8.32 -3.69 -0.12
C PRO A 94 8.29 -4.78 -1.21
N VAL A 95 7.17 -5.50 -1.27
CA VAL A 95 6.94 -6.52 -2.32
C VAL A 95 5.75 -6.07 -3.15
N ILE A 96 6.00 -5.84 -4.43
CA ILE A 96 4.98 -5.30 -5.33
C ILE A 96 4.84 -6.21 -6.55
N THR A 97 3.61 -6.64 -6.80
CA THR A 97 3.26 -7.40 -8.01
C THR A 97 2.34 -6.51 -8.85
N MET A 98 2.72 -6.25 -10.10
CA MET A 98 1.96 -5.34 -10.93
C MET A 98 1.74 -5.85 -12.35
N THR A 99 0.55 -5.63 -12.86
CA THR A 99 0.22 -5.88 -14.28
C THR A 99 -0.05 -4.58 -15.02
N GLY A 100 -0.16 -3.48 -14.30
CA GLY A 100 -0.33 -2.14 -14.86
C GLY A 100 -0.13 -1.11 -13.77
N GLY A 101 -0.30 0.15 -14.10
CA GLY A 101 -0.15 1.24 -13.16
C GLY A 101 1.28 1.76 -13.08
N GLU A 102 1.57 2.50 -12.03
CA GLU A 102 2.85 3.15 -11.85
C GLU A 102 3.32 3.01 -10.40
N VAL A 103 4.59 2.66 -10.23
CA VAL A 103 5.20 2.46 -8.92
C VAL A 103 6.46 3.31 -8.82
N TRP A 104 6.57 4.04 -7.71
CA TRP A 104 7.76 4.80 -7.36
C TRP A 104 8.28 4.31 -6.03
N THR A 105 9.55 3.92 -5.98
CA THR A 105 10.21 3.60 -4.72
C THR A 105 11.27 4.69 -4.47
N LEU A 106 11.20 5.32 -3.29
CA LEU A 106 12.10 6.37 -2.89
C LEU A 106 12.77 5.98 -1.57
N ASP A 107 14.09 6.02 -1.54
CA ASP A 107 14.87 5.69 -0.33
C ASP A 107 14.41 4.38 0.32
N SER A 108 13.88 3.45 -0.46
CA SER A 108 13.40 2.18 0.05
C SER A 108 14.50 1.12 -0.01
N SER A 109 14.57 0.28 1.02
CA SER A 109 15.59 -0.77 1.05
C SER A 109 15.04 -2.08 0.50
N ALA A 110 15.80 -2.70 -0.40
CA ALA A 110 15.53 -4.01 -1.01
C ALA A 110 14.08 -4.17 -1.53
N PRO A 111 13.56 -3.22 -2.34
CA PRO A 111 12.24 -3.43 -2.93
C PRO A 111 12.27 -4.59 -3.91
N VAL A 112 11.22 -5.42 -3.91
CA VAL A 112 11.05 -6.54 -4.83
C VAL A 112 9.82 -6.26 -5.67
N ILE A 113 10.00 -6.14 -6.98
CA ILE A 113 8.92 -5.79 -7.90
C ILE A 113 8.84 -6.82 -9.01
N ASN A 114 7.68 -7.48 -9.12
CA ASN A 114 7.37 -8.41 -10.19
C ASN A 114 6.35 -7.73 -11.11
N MET A 115 6.69 -7.58 -12.39
CA MET A 115 5.82 -6.83 -13.29
C MET A 115 5.64 -7.51 -14.63
N THR A 116 4.42 -7.45 -15.15
CA THR A 116 4.11 -7.83 -16.53
C THR A 116 3.76 -6.61 -17.37
N GLY A 117 3.50 -5.49 -16.73
CA GLY A 117 3.22 -4.21 -17.40
C GLY A 117 3.32 -3.06 -16.41
N GLY A 118 3.14 -1.84 -16.90
CA GLY A 118 3.22 -0.65 -16.07
C GLY A 118 4.61 -0.02 -16.06
N TYR A 119 4.80 0.92 -15.17
CA TYR A 119 6.03 1.68 -15.02
C TYR A 119 6.56 1.64 -13.62
N VAL A 120 7.88 1.53 -13.47
CA VAL A 120 8.55 1.51 -12.17
C VAL A 120 9.69 2.52 -12.19
N TRP A 121 9.77 3.35 -11.16
CA TRP A 121 10.85 4.29 -10.93
C TRP A 121 11.45 4.02 -9.55
N THR A 122 12.77 3.84 -9.49
CA THR A 122 13.48 3.65 -8.23
C THR A 122 14.45 4.82 -8.04
N TRP A 123 14.33 5.51 -6.89
CA TRP A 123 15.18 6.64 -6.53
C TRP A 123 15.90 6.33 -5.22
N ASP A 124 17.22 6.35 -5.24
CA ASP A 124 18.05 6.10 -4.05
C ASP A 124 17.61 4.86 -3.26
N SER A 125 17.02 3.88 -3.96
CA SER A 125 16.62 2.64 -3.32
C SER A 125 17.77 1.64 -3.36
N SER A 126 18.05 1.02 -2.21
CA SER A 126 19.16 0.06 -2.13
C SER A 126 18.70 -1.34 -2.55
N ALA A 127 19.54 -2.00 -3.36
CA ALA A 127 19.34 -3.38 -3.79
C ALA A 127 17.94 -3.68 -4.34
N PRO A 128 17.40 -2.85 -5.27
CA PRO A 128 16.10 -3.17 -5.86
C PRO A 128 16.20 -4.42 -6.72
N VAL A 129 15.18 -5.28 -6.64
CA VAL A 129 15.04 -6.47 -7.49
C VAL A 129 13.78 -6.31 -8.33
N ILE A 130 13.95 -6.12 -9.62
CA ILE A 130 12.84 -5.94 -10.54
C ILE A 130 12.83 -7.10 -11.52
N THR A 131 11.75 -7.87 -11.54
CA THR A 131 11.58 -8.99 -12.44
C THR A 131 10.48 -8.66 -13.43
N LYS A 132 10.83 -8.67 -14.70
CA LYS A 132 9.90 -8.46 -15.81
C LYS A 132 9.56 -9.81 -16.41
N ILE A 133 8.29 -10.11 -16.44
CA ILE A 133 7.83 -11.40 -16.96
C ILE A 133 7.32 -11.25 -18.38
#